data_88334e8c03c6e30bc8cd28dcb9eb4666
#
_entry.id   88334e8c03c6e30bc8cd28dcb9eb4666
#
_cell.length_a   1.000
_cell.length_b   1.000
_cell.length_c   1.000
_cell.angle_alpha   90.00
_cell.angle_beta   90.00
_cell.angle_gamma   90.00
#
_symmetry.space_group_name_H-M   'P 1'
#
loop_
_entity.id
_entity.type
_entity.pdbx_description
1 polymer ?
#
loop_
_entity_poly.entity_id
_entity_poly.type
_entity_poly.pdbx_seq_one_letter_code
_entity_poly.pdbx_strand_id
1 'polypeptide(L)'
;MFECLEQEGPLVIPSEVEGFRGEIFKATRRDPSTSLGMTAKMDLEMGTLRLGVNIDHIATLRQARYATMPDSKNAEPDPIAAASICERAGAHGITAHLRADRRHIQDRDMERLRANIMTKLNFEMGNTPEILDVAIRIRPDEVCLVPEKRAEVTTEGGLDAIASRRDLSNTIQRLHANGIRVSLFIDPDEKQIDCATELGVEMIELHTGKLANAFTEKIEAQELDRLCQCARHAHGSKLQVNAGHGINYRNIALIHKIPHLTELNIGHAIVSRAIFVGWDNAVREMLASMENYNR
;
A
#
# COMPACT_ATOMS: atom_id res chain seq x y z
N MET A 1 37.59 18.53 -53.48
CA MET A 1 37.38 19.95 -53.25
C MET A 1 35.97 20.10 -52.72
N PHE A 2 35.83 19.96 -51.41
CA PHE A 2 34.58 20.24 -50.69
C PHE A 2 34.98 21.00 -49.44
N GLU A 3 34.65 22.28 -49.44
CA GLU A 3 34.82 23.18 -48.29
C GLU A 3 33.83 22.87 -47.22
N CYS A 4 34.34 22.69 -46.02
CA CYS A 4 33.58 22.57 -44.79
C CYS A 4 33.22 23.98 -44.30
N LEU A 5 31.99 24.33 -44.18
CA LEU A 5 31.52 25.50 -43.45
C LEU A 5 31.22 25.08 -42.01
N GLU A 6 32.14 25.41 -41.12
CA GLU A 6 31.90 25.50 -39.67
C GLU A 6 31.16 26.81 -39.39
N GLN A 7 29.99 26.72 -38.73
CA GLN A 7 29.49 27.74 -37.83
C GLN A 7 28.33 27.19 -37.02
N GLU A 8 28.60 26.70 -35.83
CA GLU A 8 27.60 26.69 -34.77
C GLU A 8 28.26 27.27 -33.52
N GLY A 9 27.76 28.44 -33.08
CA GLY A 9 28.14 29.09 -31.86
C GLY A 9 27.55 28.36 -30.64
N PRO A 10 28.07 28.61 -29.42
CA PRO A 10 27.71 27.89 -28.23
C PRO A 10 26.29 28.18 -27.81
N LEU A 11 25.53 27.09 -27.52
CA LEU A 11 24.20 27.11 -26.93
C LEU A 11 24.29 27.72 -25.52
N VAL A 12 23.79 28.92 -25.34
CA VAL A 12 23.68 29.58 -24.05
C VAL A 12 22.45 28.99 -23.34
N ILE A 13 22.67 28.17 -22.34
CA ILE A 13 21.63 27.73 -21.40
C ILE A 13 21.46 28.86 -20.37
N PRO A 14 20.25 29.40 -20.14
CA PRO A 14 20.03 30.38 -19.10
C PRO A 14 20.17 29.71 -17.72
N SER A 15 21.11 30.15 -16.92
CA SER A 15 21.22 29.83 -15.50
C SER A 15 20.34 30.82 -14.73
N GLU A 16 19.10 30.45 -14.45
CA GLU A 16 18.34 31.07 -13.39
C GLU A 16 17.36 30.03 -12.83
N VAL A 17 17.79 29.28 -11.79
CA VAL A 17 16.93 28.77 -10.75
C VAL A 17 17.56 29.22 -9.45
N GLU A 18 17.28 30.47 -9.08
CA GLU A 18 17.51 30.95 -7.72
C GLU A 18 16.50 30.35 -6.75
N GLY A 19 17.04 29.77 -5.68
CA GLY A 19 16.46 29.92 -4.35
C GLY A 19 15.35 29.01 -3.92
N PHE A 20 15.63 27.72 -3.68
CA PHE A 20 14.94 27.01 -2.61
C PHE A 20 15.88 26.93 -1.40
N ARG A 21 15.91 28.00 -0.58
CA ARG A 21 16.43 27.92 0.79
C ARG A 21 15.42 27.16 1.62
N GLY A 22 15.80 25.94 2.04
CA GLY A 22 15.01 25.12 2.92
C GLY A 22 14.78 25.82 4.26
N GLU A 23 13.54 26.16 4.54
CA GLU A 23 13.08 26.39 5.91
C GLU A 23 13.03 25.04 6.62
N ILE A 24 13.89 24.89 7.62
CA ILE A 24 13.85 23.78 8.55
C ILE A 24 12.60 23.95 9.40
N PHE A 25 11.50 23.29 9.01
CA PHE A 25 10.33 23.15 9.85
C PHE A 25 10.72 22.27 11.05
N LYS A 26 10.84 22.89 12.23
CA LYS A 26 10.91 22.16 13.49
C LYS A 26 9.60 21.38 13.66
N ALA A 27 9.70 20.06 13.51
CA ALA A 27 8.60 19.17 13.79
C ALA A 27 8.23 19.28 15.27
N THR A 28 7.10 19.91 15.56
CA THR A 28 6.46 19.80 16.87
C THR A 28 5.94 18.39 17.03
N ARG A 29 6.34 17.72 18.11
CA ARG A 29 5.85 16.38 18.47
C ARG A 29 4.32 16.42 18.50
N ARG A 30 3.68 15.58 17.70
CA ARG A 30 2.24 15.35 17.73
C ARG A 30 1.84 14.73 19.06
N ASP A 31 0.82 15.29 19.69
CA ASP A 31 0.05 14.62 20.73
C ASP A 31 -0.85 13.57 20.06
N PRO A 32 -0.71 12.27 20.37
CA PRO A 32 -1.47 11.21 19.69
C PRO A 32 -2.98 11.25 19.93
N SER A 33 -3.46 12.08 20.86
CA SER A 33 -4.84 12.04 21.33
C SER A 33 -5.83 12.95 20.60
N THR A 34 -5.38 13.90 19.76
CA THR A 34 -6.26 14.99 19.31
C THR A 34 -6.61 15.06 17.83
N SER A 35 -5.92 14.40 16.91
CA SER A 35 -6.23 14.55 15.46
C SER A 35 -6.75 13.30 14.75
N LEU A 36 -6.35 12.08 15.15
CA LEU A 36 -6.83 10.85 14.50
C LEU A 36 -8.29 10.50 14.88
N GLY A 37 -8.75 10.91 16.05
CA GLY A 37 -10.11 10.60 16.50
C GLY A 37 -11.21 11.36 15.75
N MET A 38 -10.91 12.54 15.19
CA MET A 38 -11.94 13.36 14.50
C MET A 38 -12.01 13.03 13.00
N THR A 39 -10.88 12.81 12.31
CA THR A 39 -10.87 12.41 10.91
C THR A 39 -11.42 11.00 10.71
N ALA A 40 -10.98 10.03 11.51
CA ALA A 40 -11.50 8.65 11.43
C ALA A 40 -13.01 8.54 11.77
N LYS A 41 -13.53 9.46 12.60
CA LYS A 41 -14.97 9.50 12.92
C LYS A 41 -15.80 10.16 11.81
N MET A 42 -15.26 11.14 11.10
CA MET A 42 -15.92 11.77 9.95
C MET A 42 -15.95 10.84 8.72
N ASP A 43 -14.89 10.06 8.47
CA ASP A 43 -14.80 9.13 7.32
C ASP A 43 -15.72 7.90 7.49
N LEU A 44 -16.09 7.53 8.71
CA LEU A 44 -17.06 6.45 8.98
C LEU A 44 -18.51 6.86 8.68
N GLU A 45 -18.79 8.17 8.65
CA GLU A 45 -20.15 8.68 8.36
C GLU A 45 -20.41 8.94 6.87
N MET A 46 -19.39 9.01 6.02
CA MET A 46 -19.47 9.37 4.60
C MET A 46 -19.01 8.24 3.66
N GLY A 47 -19.46 7.07 3.81
CA GLY A 47 -19.51 5.95 2.84
C GLY A 47 -18.50 5.84 1.66
N THR A 48 -17.43 6.64 1.62
CA THR A 48 -16.44 6.65 0.52
C THR A 48 -15.42 5.54 0.66
N LEU A 49 -15.13 4.85 -0.45
CA LEU A 49 -14.07 3.84 -0.53
C LEU A 49 -12.70 4.53 -0.46
N ARG A 50 -11.85 4.10 0.47
CA ARG A 50 -10.51 4.69 0.69
C ARG A 50 -9.47 4.06 -0.21
N LEU A 51 -8.45 4.83 -0.57
CA LEU A 51 -7.29 4.37 -1.33
C LEU A 51 -6.05 4.36 -0.42
N GLY A 52 -5.49 3.18 -0.17
CA GLY A 52 -4.13 2.95 0.28
C GLY A 52 -3.22 2.77 -0.94
N VAL A 53 -2.20 3.61 -1.10
CA VAL A 53 -1.25 3.48 -2.21
C VAL A 53 -0.05 2.66 -1.75
N ASN A 54 0.11 1.45 -2.34
CA ASN A 54 1.30 0.64 -2.10
C ASN A 54 2.46 1.16 -2.96
N ILE A 55 3.57 1.51 -2.32
CA ILE A 55 4.74 2.13 -2.95
C ILE A 55 5.91 1.17 -3.16
N ASP A 56 5.73 -0.13 -2.97
CA ASP A 56 6.81 -1.12 -3.07
C ASP A 56 7.51 -1.11 -4.42
N HIS A 57 6.76 -0.94 -5.52
CA HIS A 57 7.35 -0.93 -6.86
C HIS A 57 8.17 0.34 -7.15
N ILE A 58 7.96 1.42 -6.43
CA ILE A 58 8.88 2.59 -6.43
C ILE A 58 10.24 2.16 -5.88
N ALA A 59 10.22 1.46 -4.74
CA ALA A 59 11.43 0.91 -4.15
C ALA A 59 12.05 -0.17 -5.03
N THR A 60 11.24 -1.02 -5.69
CA THR A 60 11.73 -2.04 -6.65
C THR A 60 12.52 -1.37 -7.77
N LEU A 61 12.00 -0.29 -8.35
CA LEU A 61 12.70 0.44 -9.41
C LEU A 61 14.02 1.04 -8.90
N ARG A 62 14.04 1.62 -7.69
CA ARG A 62 15.28 2.08 -7.06
C ARG A 62 16.28 0.93 -6.89
N GLN A 63 15.84 -0.20 -6.38
CA GLN A 63 16.71 -1.34 -6.11
C GLN A 63 17.23 -2.01 -7.40
N ALA A 64 16.56 -1.85 -8.53
CA ALA A 64 17.07 -2.34 -9.82
C ALA A 64 18.45 -1.74 -10.17
N ARG A 65 18.78 -0.54 -9.65
CA ARG A 65 20.06 0.11 -9.88
C ARG A 65 20.92 0.25 -8.62
N TYR A 66 20.29 0.47 -7.46
CA TYR A 66 20.99 0.90 -6.23
C TYR A 66 20.98 -0.16 -5.12
N ALA A 67 20.71 -1.44 -5.43
CA ALA A 67 20.66 -2.52 -4.44
C ALA A 67 21.94 -2.62 -3.60
N THR A 68 23.11 -2.42 -4.23
CA THR A 68 24.43 -2.48 -3.56
C THR A 68 24.92 -1.12 -3.03
N MET A 69 24.16 -0.05 -3.28
CA MET A 69 24.50 1.34 -2.90
C MET A 69 23.28 2.01 -2.25
N PRO A 70 22.71 1.46 -1.19
CA PRO A 70 21.44 1.93 -0.64
C PRO A 70 21.51 3.36 -0.12
N ASP A 71 22.66 3.82 0.32
CA ASP A 71 22.87 5.17 0.87
C ASP A 71 23.38 6.19 -0.17
N SER A 72 23.37 5.82 -1.45
CA SER A 72 23.74 6.76 -2.52
C SER A 72 22.80 7.97 -2.52
N LYS A 73 23.37 9.16 -2.61
CA LYS A 73 22.61 10.41 -2.78
C LYS A 73 21.78 10.43 -4.07
N ASN A 74 22.10 9.56 -5.02
CA ASN A 74 21.42 9.41 -6.30
C ASN A 74 20.44 8.23 -6.31
N ALA A 75 20.16 7.62 -5.14
CA ALA A 75 19.27 6.46 -5.05
C ALA A 75 17.81 6.85 -5.33
N GLU A 76 17.44 6.89 -6.59
CA GLU A 76 16.11 7.24 -7.11
C GLU A 76 15.43 6.03 -7.75
N PRO A 77 14.07 6.04 -7.79
CA PRO A 77 13.16 6.99 -7.17
C PRO A 77 13.10 6.84 -5.65
N ASP A 78 12.87 7.96 -4.93
CA ASP A 78 12.72 7.94 -3.46
C ASP A 78 11.27 7.59 -3.07
N PRO A 79 11.04 6.47 -2.33
CA PRO A 79 9.71 6.09 -1.86
C PRO A 79 9.02 7.14 -0.99
N ILE A 80 9.79 7.94 -0.23
CA ILE A 80 9.23 8.97 0.64
C ILE A 80 8.71 10.16 -0.18
N ALA A 81 9.44 10.54 -1.21
CA ALA A 81 8.97 11.56 -2.15
C ALA A 81 7.69 11.12 -2.86
N ALA A 82 7.64 9.83 -3.28
CA ALA A 82 6.44 9.25 -3.86
C ALA A 82 5.25 9.25 -2.89
N ALA A 83 5.46 8.85 -1.62
CA ALA A 83 4.42 8.87 -0.59
C ALA A 83 3.86 10.30 -0.38
N SER A 84 4.72 11.30 -0.29
CA SER A 84 4.31 12.71 -0.16
C SER A 84 3.48 13.21 -1.36
N ILE A 85 3.78 12.74 -2.58
CA ILE A 85 2.96 13.06 -3.76
C ILE A 85 1.60 12.36 -3.67
N CYS A 86 1.55 11.09 -3.25
CA CYS A 86 0.29 10.37 -3.04
C CYS A 86 -0.64 11.12 -2.09
N GLU A 87 -0.11 11.57 -0.95
CA GLU A 87 -0.89 12.33 0.05
C GLU A 87 -1.45 13.64 -0.54
N ARG A 88 -0.63 14.41 -1.26
CA ARG A 88 -1.10 15.62 -1.94
C ARG A 88 -2.12 15.35 -3.05
N ALA A 89 -2.05 14.19 -3.69
CA ALA A 89 -3.02 13.76 -4.69
C ALA A 89 -4.36 13.30 -4.07
N GLY A 90 -4.41 13.08 -2.75
CA GLY A 90 -5.62 12.71 -2.01
C GLY A 90 -5.66 11.26 -1.56
N ALA A 91 -4.56 10.50 -1.61
CA ALA A 91 -4.50 9.15 -1.04
C ALA A 91 -4.84 9.17 0.46
N HIS A 92 -5.56 8.15 0.93
CA HIS A 92 -6.02 8.03 2.32
C HIS A 92 -5.01 7.31 3.23
N GLY A 93 -4.06 6.60 2.63
CA GLY A 93 -2.99 5.90 3.34
C GLY A 93 -1.85 5.52 2.40
N ILE A 94 -0.72 5.20 3.01
CA ILE A 94 0.46 4.66 2.34
C ILE A 94 0.66 3.24 2.82
N THR A 95 0.81 2.32 1.88
CA THR A 95 1.10 0.91 2.14
C THR A 95 2.53 0.61 1.70
N ALA A 96 3.29 -0.04 2.57
CA ALA A 96 4.66 -0.45 2.29
C ALA A 96 4.96 -1.82 2.91
N HIS A 97 5.51 -2.74 2.11
CA HIS A 97 5.85 -4.09 2.54
C HIS A 97 7.35 -4.21 2.84
N LEU A 98 7.70 -4.32 4.12
CA LEU A 98 9.06 -4.66 4.52
C LEU A 98 9.22 -6.18 4.52
N ARG A 99 9.66 -6.73 3.39
CA ARG A 99 9.94 -8.17 3.28
C ARG A 99 11.17 -8.58 4.09
N ALA A 100 11.17 -9.81 4.59
CA ALA A 100 12.30 -10.37 5.32
C ALA A 100 13.62 -10.34 4.50
N ASP A 101 13.54 -10.46 3.17
CA ASP A 101 14.70 -10.41 2.28
C ASP A 101 15.08 -9.00 1.79
N ARG A 102 14.34 -7.95 2.19
CA ARG A 102 14.62 -6.53 1.84
C ARG A 102 14.81 -6.29 0.33
N ARG A 103 14.13 -7.03 -0.53
CA ARG A 103 14.31 -6.90 -1.99
C ARG A 103 13.90 -5.55 -2.58
N HIS A 104 13.05 -4.79 -1.88
CA HIS A 104 12.59 -3.46 -2.29
C HIS A 104 12.62 -2.45 -1.14
N ILE A 105 11.57 -2.34 -0.32
CA ILE A 105 11.56 -1.47 0.85
C ILE A 105 12.65 -1.91 1.85
N GLN A 106 13.34 -0.92 2.42
CA GLN A 106 14.41 -1.09 3.40
C GLN A 106 13.95 -0.59 4.77
N ASP A 107 14.61 -1.03 5.85
CA ASP A 107 14.29 -0.59 7.22
C ASP A 107 14.28 0.93 7.35
N ARG A 108 15.27 1.61 6.76
CA ARG A 108 15.35 3.08 6.73
C ARG A 108 14.17 3.75 6.01
N ASP A 109 13.58 3.08 5.00
CA ASP A 109 12.42 3.62 4.29
C ASP A 109 11.22 3.66 5.23
N MET A 110 11.02 2.60 6.03
CA MET A 110 9.94 2.55 7.02
C MET A 110 10.10 3.62 8.09
N GLU A 111 11.32 3.83 8.60
CA GLU A 111 11.62 4.90 9.56
C GLU A 111 11.32 6.29 8.96
N ARG A 112 11.76 6.53 7.71
CA ARG A 112 11.51 7.79 7.00
C ARG A 112 10.03 7.98 6.66
N LEU A 113 9.31 6.94 6.24
CA LEU A 113 7.87 6.99 6.01
C LEU A 113 7.15 7.40 7.29
N ARG A 114 7.40 6.72 8.41
CA ARG A 114 6.76 7.04 9.69
C ARG A 114 7.01 8.48 10.14
N ALA A 115 8.19 9.01 9.86
CA ALA A 115 8.57 10.38 10.23
C ALA A 115 7.96 11.47 9.33
N ASN A 116 7.60 11.15 8.08
CA ASN A 116 7.27 12.16 7.07
C ASN A 116 5.84 12.11 6.56
N ILE A 117 5.16 10.95 6.55
CA ILE A 117 3.77 10.88 6.09
C ILE A 117 2.79 11.43 7.12
N MET A 118 1.71 12.00 6.64
CA MET A 118 0.64 12.60 7.43
C MET A 118 -0.60 11.71 7.51
N THR A 119 -0.79 10.85 6.52
CA THR A 119 -1.87 9.87 6.45
C THR A 119 -1.51 8.59 7.21
N LYS A 120 -2.34 7.58 7.08
CA LYS A 120 -2.15 6.27 7.69
C LYS A 120 -0.97 5.52 7.05
N LEU A 121 -0.12 4.90 7.88
CA LEU A 121 0.88 3.92 7.47
C LEU A 121 0.33 2.51 7.65
N ASN A 122 0.08 1.80 6.55
CA ASN A 122 -0.17 0.37 6.54
C ASN A 122 1.17 -0.36 6.29
N PHE A 123 1.64 -1.06 7.31
CA PHE A 123 2.91 -1.81 7.27
C PHE A 123 2.61 -3.26 6.90
N GLU A 124 2.89 -3.67 5.67
CA GLU A 124 2.78 -5.07 5.28
C GLU A 124 4.03 -5.85 5.71
N MET A 125 3.84 -7.06 6.26
CA MET A 125 4.95 -7.90 6.71
C MET A 125 4.62 -9.39 6.72
N GLY A 126 5.64 -10.20 6.49
CA GLY A 126 5.61 -11.61 6.84
C GLY A 126 5.67 -11.81 8.34
N ASN A 127 5.08 -12.90 8.83
CA ASN A 127 5.06 -13.22 10.27
C ASN A 127 6.41 -13.78 10.73
N THR A 128 7.42 -12.92 10.85
CA THR A 128 8.74 -13.26 11.38
C THR A 128 9.09 -12.43 12.61
N PRO A 129 9.82 -12.97 13.61
CA PRO A 129 10.18 -12.23 14.81
C PRO A 129 10.96 -10.94 14.52
N GLU A 130 11.89 -11.00 13.56
CA GLU A 130 12.71 -9.85 13.16
C GLU A 130 11.87 -8.69 12.66
N ILE A 131 10.95 -8.94 11.70
CA ILE A 131 10.11 -7.89 11.13
C ILE A 131 9.09 -7.39 12.15
N LEU A 132 8.58 -8.27 13.00
CA LEU A 132 7.69 -7.88 14.10
C LEU A 132 8.37 -6.87 15.04
N ASP A 133 9.64 -7.08 15.39
CA ASP A 133 10.38 -6.14 16.24
C ASP A 133 10.58 -4.78 15.53
N VAL A 134 10.79 -4.79 14.22
CA VAL A 134 10.80 -3.55 13.41
C VAL A 134 9.44 -2.85 13.45
N ALA A 135 8.34 -3.58 13.21
CA ALA A 135 6.99 -3.01 13.24
C ALA A 135 6.65 -2.37 14.60
N ILE A 136 7.00 -3.05 15.71
CA ILE A 136 6.82 -2.51 17.07
C ILE A 136 7.64 -1.23 17.29
N ARG A 137 8.86 -1.15 16.74
CA ARG A 137 9.70 0.05 16.82
C ARG A 137 9.15 1.21 15.99
N ILE A 138 8.68 0.93 14.78
CA ILE A 138 8.13 1.92 13.84
C ILE A 138 6.77 2.46 14.31
N ARG A 139 5.96 1.62 14.96
CA ARG A 139 4.59 1.93 15.40
C ARG A 139 3.73 2.47 14.26
N PRO A 140 3.50 1.68 13.20
CA PRO A 140 2.57 2.05 12.15
C PRO A 140 1.14 2.16 12.71
N ASP A 141 0.24 2.73 11.93
CA ASP A 141 -1.18 2.82 12.31
C ASP A 141 -1.85 1.44 12.22
N GLU A 142 -1.41 0.62 11.29
CA GLU A 142 -1.83 -0.77 11.15
C GLU A 142 -0.74 -1.66 10.54
N VAL A 143 -0.80 -2.95 10.83
CA VAL A 143 0.01 -4.00 10.23
C VAL A 143 -0.90 -4.92 9.44
N CYS A 144 -0.55 -5.20 8.17
CA CYS A 144 -1.15 -6.26 7.39
C CYS A 144 -0.20 -7.47 7.33
N LEU A 145 -0.62 -8.60 7.90
CA LEU A 145 0.15 -9.84 7.86
C LEU A 145 -0.09 -10.56 6.54
N VAL A 146 0.98 -10.75 5.77
CA VAL A 146 0.96 -11.35 4.43
C VAL A 146 1.82 -12.60 4.37
N PRO A 147 1.56 -13.56 3.45
CA PRO A 147 2.47 -14.67 3.23
C PRO A 147 3.73 -14.20 2.49
N GLU A 148 4.90 -14.76 2.85
CA GLU A 148 6.15 -14.51 2.15
C GLU A 148 6.75 -15.81 1.66
N LYS A 149 6.81 -15.99 0.34
CA LYS A 149 7.54 -17.08 -0.30
C LYS A 149 8.69 -16.49 -1.11
N ARG A 150 9.90 -17.02 -0.93
CA ARG A 150 11.12 -16.49 -1.58
C ARG A 150 11.07 -16.53 -3.10
N ALA A 151 10.36 -17.51 -3.68
CA ALA A 151 10.30 -17.72 -5.12
C ALA A 151 9.32 -16.76 -5.83
N GLU A 152 8.41 -16.10 -5.12
CA GLU A 152 7.42 -15.22 -5.70
C GLU A 152 7.97 -13.78 -5.83
N VAL A 153 7.74 -13.14 -6.96
CA VAL A 153 8.11 -11.73 -7.19
C VAL A 153 7.19 -10.82 -6.39
N THR A 154 5.90 -11.16 -6.36
CA THR A 154 4.85 -10.54 -5.55
C THR A 154 4.12 -11.61 -4.75
N THR A 155 3.28 -11.23 -3.80
CA THR A 155 2.47 -12.17 -3.02
C THR A 155 1.38 -12.78 -3.88
N GLU A 156 1.49 -14.08 -4.18
CA GLU A 156 0.49 -14.82 -4.96
C GLU A 156 -0.32 -15.75 -4.06
N GLY A 157 -1.47 -15.27 -3.59
CA GLY A 157 -2.36 -15.99 -2.67
C GLY A 157 -2.37 -15.40 -1.27
N GLY A 158 -3.43 -15.70 -0.53
CA GLY A 158 -3.63 -15.24 0.84
C GLY A 158 -2.81 -16.03 1.86
N LEU A 159 -2.65 -15.44 3.04
CA LEU A 159 -2.09 -16.10 4.22
C LEU A 159 -3.03 -17.23 4.66
N ASP A 160 -2.49 -18.41 4.95
CA ASP A 160 -3.24 -19.47 5.60
C ASP A 160 -3.28 -19.21 7.12
N ALA A 161 -4.34 -18.50 7.55
CA ALA A 161 -4.53 -18.13 8.94
C ALA A 161 -4.81 -19.35 9.82
N ILE A 162 -5.46 -20.37 9.28
CA ILE A 162 -5.81 -21.61 10.01
C ILE A 162 -4.52 -22.38 10.33
N ALA A 163 -3.69 -22.63 9.32
CA ALA A 163 -2.45 -23.37 9.51
C ALA A 163 -1.45 -22.60 10.40
N SER A 164 -1.46 -21.28 10.35
CA SER A 164 -0.55 -20.39 11.08
C SER A 164 -1.11 -19.85 12.39
N ARG A 165 -2.29 -20.32 12.82
CA ARG A 165 -3.10 -19.75 13.91
C ARG A 165 -2.31 -19.46 15.19
N ARG A 166 -1.49 -20.42 15.64
CA ARG A 166 -0.72 -20.29 16.89
C ARG A 166 0.29 -19.16 16.83
N ASP A 167 1.04 -19.08 15.72
CA ASP A 167 2.09 -18.09 15.55
C ASP A 167 1.48 -16.70 15.33
N LEU A 168 0.39 -16.62 14.55
CA LEU A 168 -0.38 -15.40 14.37
C LEU A 168 -0.93 -14.85 15.69
N SER A 169 -1.48 -15.71 16.54
CA SER A 169 -2.01 -15.28 17.85
C SER A 169 -0.95 -14.56 18.68
N ASN A 170 0.27 -15.09 18.76
CA ASN A 170 1.37 -14.46 19.48
C ASN A 170 1.74 -13.10 18.89
N THR A 171 1.83 -13.02 17.56
CA THR A 171 2.18 -11.79 16.84
C THR A 171 1.12 -10.72 17.03
N ILE A 172 -0.16 -11.08 16.86
CA ILE A 172 -1.31 -10.18 17.04
C ILE A 172 -1.34 -9.62 18.46
N GLN A 173 -1.17 -10.45 19.48
CA GLN A 173 -1.10 -10.00 20.87
C GLN A 173 0.02 -8.97 21.10
N ARG A 174 1.21 -9.19 20.53
CA ARG A 174 2.33 -8.25 20.64
C ARG A 174 2.05 -6.93 19.93
N LEU A 175 1.43 -6.97 18.75
CA LEU A 175 1.02 -5.76 18.02
C LEU A 175 -0.03 -4.97 18.78
N HIS A 176 -1.09 -5.64 19.28
CA HIS A 176 -2.13 -5.01 20.10
C HIS A 176 -1.59 -4.40 21.39
N ALA A 177 -0.65 -5.07 22.08
CA ALA A 177 0.01 -4.54 23.27
C ALA A 177 0.78 -3.23 23.00
N ASN A 178 1.13 -2.95 21.74
CA ASN A 178 1.77 -1.72 21.30
C ASN A 178 0.81 -0.72 20.63
N GLY A 179 -0.50 -0.98 20.66
CA GLY A 179 -1.56 -0.12 20.11
C GLY A 179 -1.62 -0.14 18.58
N ILE A 180 -1.12 -1.19 17.94
CA ILE A 180 -1.10 -1.36 16.48
C ILE A 180 -2.28 -2.22 16.06
N ARG A 181 -3.11 -1.75 15.13
CA ARG A 181 -4.22 -2.49 14.55
C ARG A 181 -3.70 -3.57 13.59
N VAL A 182 -4.44 -4.67 13.48
CA VAL A 182 -4.00 -5.81 12.65
C VAL A 182 -5.01 -6.13 11.56
N SER A 183 -4.50 -6.35 10.35
CA SER A 183 -5.18 -6.92 9.19
C SER A 183 -4.54 -8.25 8.80
N LEU A 184 -5.32 -9.19 8.29
CA LEU A 184 -4.80 -10.39 7.65
C LEU A 184 -5.12 -10.35 6.16
N PHE A 185 -4.10 -10.49 5.31
CA PHE A 185 -4.26 -10.66 3.87
C PHE A 185 -4.58 -12.12 3.57
N ILE A 186 -5.84 -12.43 3.26
CA ILE A 186 -6.34 -13.79 3.12
C ILE A 186 -7.05 -14.02 1.77
N ASP A 187 -7.03 -15.25 1.30
CA ASP A 187 -7.92 -15.66 0.20
C ASP A 187 -9.39 -15.54 0.64
N PRO A 188 -10.33 -15.23 -0.28
CA PRO A 188 -11.76 -15.19 0.03
C PRO A 188 -12.28 -16.60 0.34
N ASP A 189 -12.20 -16.98 1.60
CA ASP A 189 -12.64 -18.25 2.18
C ASP A 189 -13.23 -17.98 3.56
N GLU A 190 -14.49 -18.40 3.79
CA GLU A 190 -15.21 -18.15 5.04
C GLU A 190 -14.49 -18.72 6.26
N LYS A 191 -13.80 -19.87 6.13
CA LYS A 191 -13.03 -20.47 7.24
C LYS A 191 -11.81 -19.64 7.62
N GLN A 192 -11.18 -18.99 6.64
CA GLN A 192 -10.08 -18.06 6.91
C GLN A 192 -10.60 -16.80 7.62
N ILE A 193 -11.79 -16.31 7.24
CA ILE A 193 -12.44 -15.17 7.87
C ILE A 193 -12.86 -15.51 9.31
N ASP A 194 -13.44 -16.70 9.55
CA ASP A 194 -13.77 -17.16 10.89
C ASP A 194 -12.53 -17.24 11.78
N CYS A 195 -11.43 -17.79 11.25
CA CYS A 195 -10.15 -17.82 11.96
C CYS A 195 -9.62 -16.42 12.28
N ALA A 196 -9.71 -15.48 11.34
CA ALA A 196 -9.33 -14.09 11.56
C ALA A 196 -10.17 -13.43 12.68
N THR A 197 -11.47 -13.67 12.68
CA THR A 197 -12.40 -13.21 13.72
C THR A 197 -12.03 -13.77 15.09
N GLU A 198 -11.73 -15.06 15.18
CA GLU A 198 -11.34 -15.74 16.42
C GLU A 198 -9.95 -15.29 16.92
N LEU A 199 -9.06 -14.87 16.02
CA LEU A 199 -7.77 -14.28 16.35
C LEU A 199 -7.91 -12.85 16.89
N GLY A 200 -9.09 -12.22 16.73
CA GLY A 200 -9.39 -10.89 17.26
C GLY A 200 -8.77 -9.75 16.48
N VAL A 201 -8.49 -9.92 15.18
CA VAL A 201 -8.03 -8.82 14.33
C VAL A 201 -9.18 -7.85 14.02
N GLU A 202 -8.85 -6.61 13.70
CA GLU A 202 -9.84 -5.58 13.38
C GLU A 202 -10.25 -5.62 11.91
N MET A 203 -9.38 -6.15 11.04
CA MET A 203 -9.53 -6.05 9.60
C MET A 203 -9.08 -7.32 8.91
N ILE A 204 -9.62 -7.50 7.70
CA ILE A 204 -9.04 -8.40 6.71
C ILE A 204 -8.83 -7.65 5.40
N GLU A 205 -7.87 -8.11 4.61
CA GLU A 205 -7.72 -7.72 3.22
C GLU A 205 -7.95 -8.94 2.32
N LEU A 206 -9.01 -8.88 1.53
CA LEU A 206 -9.37 -9.94 0.59
C LEU A 206 -8.44 -9.92 -0.62
N HIS A 207 -7.79 -11.03 -0.89
CA HIS A 207 -6.94 -11.22 -2.07
C HIS A 207 -7.78 -11.27 -3.34
N THR A 208 -7.64 -10.27 -4.22
CA THR A 208 -8.40 -10.17 -5.48
C THR A 208 -7.64 -10.69 -6.71
N GLY A 209 -6.46 -11.23 -6.55
CA GLY A 209 -5.60 -11.65 -7.66
C GLY A 209 -6.22 -12.68 -8.61
N LYS A 210 -7.04 -13.62 -8.08
CA LYS A 210 -7.72 -14.60 -8.93
C LYS A 210 -8.79 -13.95 -9.81
N LEU A 211 -9.54 -12.98 -9.28
CA LEU A 211 -10.47 -12.16 -10.07
C LEU A 211 -9.72 -11.34 -11.12
N ALA A 212 -8.63 -10.68 -10.72
CA ALA A 212 -7.83 -9.83 -11.60
C ALA A 212 -7.20 -10.61 -12.78
N ASN A 213 -6.86 -11.87 -12.56
CA ASN A 213 -6.24 -12.77 -13.55
C ASN A 213 -7.24 -13.72 -14.21
N ALA A 214 -8.54 -13.53 -14.03
CA ALA A 214 -9.57 -14.35 -14.66
C ALA A 214 -9.52 -14.17 -16.20
N PHE A 215 -9.36 -15.26 -16.92
CA PHE A 215 -9.22 -15.27 -18.39
C PHE A 215 -10.50 -15.72 -19.11
N THR A 216 -11.57 -16.02 -18.37
CA THR A 216 -12.91 -16.31 -18.92
C THR A 216 -13.97 -15.64 -18.07
N GLU A 217 -15.08 -15.22 -18.71
CA GLU A 217 -16.24 -14.63 -18.02
C GLU A 217 -16.79 -15.56 -16.92
N LYS A 218 -16.72 -16.87 -17.11
CA LYS A 218 -17.17 -17.84 -16.12
C LYS A 218 -16.33 -17.79 -14.85
N ILE A 219 -15.00 -17.77 -14.98
CA ILE A 219 -14.07 -17.69 -13.85
C ILE A 219 -14.23 -16.33 -13.15
N GLU A 220 -14.33 -15.25 -13.93
CA GLU A 220 -14.57 -13.90 -13.41
C GLU A 220 -15.85 -13.85 -12.55
N ALA A 221 -16.97 -14.37 -13.07
CA ALA A 221 -18.23 -14.39 -12.33
C ALA A 221 -18.15 -15.24 -11.05
N GLN A 222 -17.47 -16.39 -11.09
CA GLN A 222 -17.30 -17.26 -9.93
C GLN A 222 -16.43 -16.60 -8.84
N GLU A 223 -15.31 -15.99 -9.21
CA GLU A 223 -14.44 -15.32 -8.23
C GLU A 223 -15.08 -14.05 -7.67
N LEU A 224 -15.82 -13.30 -8.48
CA LEU A 224 -16.58 -12.15 -8.02
C LEU A 224 -17.66 -12.56 -7.01
N ASP A 225 -18.44 -13.59 -7.31
CA ASP A 225 -19.48 -14.10 -6.38
C ASP A 225 -18.86 -14.55 -5.04
N ARG A 226 -17.73 -15.26 -5.10
CA ARG A 226 -16.97 -15.70 -3.93
C ARG A 226 -16.50 -14.52 -3.08
N LEU A 227 -15.94 -13.48 -3.70
CA LEU A 227 -15.52 -12.25 -3.02
C LEU A 227 -16.73 -11.54 -2.38
N CYS A 228 -17.86 -11.46 -3.08
CA CYS A 228 -19.07 -10.86 -2.55
C CYS A 228 -19.63 -11.62 -1.33
N GLN A 229 -19.62 -12.95 -1.35
CA GLN A 229 -20.06 -13.78 -0.23
C GLN A 229 -19.14 -13.58 0.99
N CYS A 230 -17.82 -13.66 0.77
CA CYS A 230 -16.82 -13.46 1.82
C CYS A 230 -16.84 -12.05 2.40
N ALA A 231 -17.05 -11.01 1.59
CA ALA A 231 -17.17 -9.63 2.07
C ALA A 231 -18.39 -9.45 2.99
N ARG A 232 -19.55 -10.03 2.64
CA ARG A 232 -20.73 -10.03 3.50
C ARG A 232 -20.50 -10.80 4.81
N HIS A 233 -19.85 -11.97 4.74
CA HIS A 233 -19.52 -12.79 5.90
C HIS A 233 -18.62 -12.06 6.89
N ALA A 234 -17.54 -11.46 6.36
CA ALA A 234 -16.59 -10.66 7.16
C ALA A 234 -17.26 -9.43 7.80
N HIS A 235 -18.08 -8.71 7.03
CA HIS A 235 -18.84 -7.57 7.56
C HIS A 235 -19.81 -8.01 8.65
N GLY A 236 -20.52 -9.14 8.47
CA GLY A 236 -21.39 -9.73 9.49
C GLY A 236 -20.63 -10.11 10.77
N SER A 237 -19.39 -10.52 10.66
CA SER A 237 -18.45 -10.80 11.76
C SER A 237 -17.81 -9.53 12.34
N LYS A 238 -18.23 -8.32 11.92
CA LYS A 238 -17.75 -7.00 12.38
C LYS A 238 -16.29 -6.69 12.01
N LEU A 239 -15.73 -7.38 11.04
CA LEU A 239 -14.42 -7.05 10.49
C LEU A 239 -14.54 -5.89 9.50
N GLN A 240 -13.57 -4.97 9.51
CA GLN A 240 -13.37 -4.05 8.40
C GLN A 240 -12.88 -4.84 7.20
N VAL A 241 -13.54 -4.67 6.04
CA VAL A 241 -13.20 -5.39 4.82
C VAL A 241 -12.41 -4.48 3.89
N ASN A 242 -11.17 -4.84 3.67
CA ASN A 242 -10.30 -4.24 2.67
C ASN A 242 -10.11 -5.23 1.52
N ALA A 243 -9.59 -4.75 0.38
CA ALA A 243 -9.22 -5.62 -0.73
C ALA A 243 -7.96 -5.11 -1.43
N GLY A 244 -7.19 -6.02 -1.99
CA GLY A 244 -5.94 -5.68 -2.66
C GLY A 244 -5.45 -6.77 -3.60
N HIS A 245 -4.39 -6.45 -4.30
CA HIS A 245 -3.67 -7.27 -5.26
C HIS A 245 -4.36 -7.46 -6.61
N GLY A 246 -3.73 -6.95 -7.67
CA GLY A 246 -4.21 -7.08 -9.05
C GLY A 246 -5.27 -6.06 -9.46
N ILE A 247 -5.73 -5.20 -8.57
CA ILE A 247 -6.68 -4.12 -8.88
C ILE A 247 -6.01 -3.09 -9.79
N ASN A 248 -6.73 -2.65 -10.83
CA ASN A 248 -6.24 -1.70 -11.81
C ASN A 248 -7.40 -0.89 -12.44
N TYR A 249 -7.07 0.08 -13.30
CA TYR A 249 -8.03 0.98 -13.96
C TYR A 249 -9.06 0.29 -14.87
N ARG A 250 -8.82 -0.97 -15.27
CA ARG A 250 -9.72 -1.74 -16.14
C ARG A 250 -10.72 -2.56 -15.32
N ASN A 251 -10.27 -3.13 -14.20
CA ASN A 251 -11.09 -4.04 -13.41
C ASN A 251 -11.76 -3.38 -12.18
N ILE A 252 -11.48 -2.11 -11.90
CA ILE A 252 -12.06 -1.39 -10.76
C ILE A 252 -13.59 -1.43 -10.74
N ALA A 253 -14.24 -1.41 -11.91
CA ALA A 253 -15.68 -1.52 -12.03
C ALA A 253 -16.25 -2.87 -11.56
N LEU A 254 -15.46 -3.95 -11.63
CA LEU A 254 -15.81 -5.25 -11.05
C LEU A 254 -15.66 -5.22 -9.52
N ILE A 255 -14.61 -4.59 -9.02
CA ILE A 255 -14.37 -4.42 -7.59
C ILE A 255 -15.51 -3.65 -6.93
N HIS A 256 -16.13 -2.68 -7.61
CA HIS A 256 -17.29 -1.96 -7.11
C HIS A 256 -18.52 -2.84 -6.83
N LYS A 257 -18.57 -4.05 -7.38
CA LYS A 257 -19.66 -5.00 -7.11
C LYS A 257 -19.50 -5.74 -5.80
N ILE A 258 -18.30 -5.70 -5.19
CA ILE A 258 -18.04 -6.35 -3.90
C ILE A 258 -18.57 -5.44 -2.79
N PRO A 259 -19.52 -5.90 -1.96
CA PRO A 259 -20.13 -5.06 -0.93
C PRO A 259 -19.18 -4.85 0.27
N HIS A 260 -19.48 -3.80 1.05
CA HIS A 260 -18.83 -3.51 2.34
C HIS A 260 -17.33 -3.24 2.31
N LEU A 261 -16.75 -2.99 1.15
CA LEU A 261 -15.35 -2.59 1.07
C LEU A 261 -15.14 -1.22 1.73
N THR A 262 -14.10 -1.12 2.52
CA THR A 262 -13.71 0.10 3.23
C THR A 262 -12.48 0.74 2.60
N GLU A 263 -11.53 -0.08 2.15
CA GLU A 263 -10.27 0.40 1.58
C GLU A 263 -9.77 -0.56 0.49
N LEU A 264 -9.13 0.02 -0.52
CA LEU A 264 -8.38 -0.71 -1.53
C LEU A 264 -6.90 -0.39 -1.39
N ASN A 265 -6.03 -1.43 -1.33
CA ASN A 265 -4.59 -1.28 -1.37
C ASN A 265 -4.10 -1.58 -2.80
N ILE A 266 -3.61 -0.54 -3.50
CA ILE A 266 -3.25 -0.61 -4.93
C ILE A 266 -1.82 -0.09 -5.13
N GLY A 267 -0.97 -0.93 -5.71
CA GLY A 267 0.43 -0.58 -5.97
C GLY A 267 0.78 -0.61 -7.46
N HIS A 268 0.99 -1.81 -8.01
CA HIS A 268 1.54 -2.02 -9.36
C HIS A 268 0.81 -1.19 -10.45
N ALA A 269 -0.51 -1.15 -10.44
CA ALA A 269 -1.30 -0.44 -11.46
C ALA A 269 -1.03 1.06 -11.45
N ILE A 270 -0.94 1.68 -10.25
CA ILE A 270 -0.66 3.11 -10.11
C ILE A 270 0.77 3.42 -10.56
N VAL A 271 1.76 2.60 -10.14
CA VAL A 271 3.17 2.77 -10.56
C VAL A 271 3.30 2.63 -12.08
N SER A 272 2.66 1.62 -12.68
CA SER A 272 2.65 1.39 -14.13
C SER A 272 2.00 2.55 -14.88
N ARG A 273 0.87 3.07 -14.40
CA ARG A 273 0.20 4.22 -15.00
C ARG A 273 1.04 5.50 -14.91
N ALA A 274 1.72 5.69 -13.79
CA ALA A 274 2.55 6.85 -13.52
C ALA A 274 3.70 7.04 -14.51
N ILE A 275 4.20 5.96 -15.14
CA ILE A 275 5.23 6.02 -16.18
C ILE A 275 4.75 6.87 -17.38
N PHE A 276 3.45 6.88 -17.67
CA PHE A 276 2.89 7.57 -18.82
C PHE A 276 2.27 8.93 -18.49
N VAL A 277 1.72 9.09 -17.28
CA VAL A 277 0.94 10.29 -16.93
C VAL A 277 1.53 11.10 -15.77
N GLY A 278 2.59 10.60 -15.16
CA GLY A 278 3.15 11.14 -13.92
C GLY A 278 2.45 10.62 -12.67
N TRP A 279 3.15 10.68 -11.54
CA TRP A 279 2.75 10.01 -10.29
C TRP A 279 1.48 10.63 -9.68
N ASP A 280 1.38 11.96 -9.61
CA ASP A 280 0.21 12.68 -9.10
C ASP A 280 -1.06 12.36 -9.90
N ASN A 281 -0.98 12.42 -11.23
CA ASN A 281 -2.12 12.14 -12.10
C ASN A 281 -2.58 10.68 -11.99
N ALA A 282 -1.64 9.72 -11.89
CA ALA A 282 -2.01 8.31 -11.72
C ALA A 282 -2.82 8.10 -10.44
N VAL A 283 -2.43 8.70 -9.32
CA VAL A 283 -3.19 8.60 -8.07
C VAL A 283 -4.57 9.24 -8.20
N ARG A 284 -4.68 10.44 -8.79
CA ARG A 284 -5.96 11.13 -9.00
C ARG A 284 -6.90 10.36 -9.93
N GLU A 285 -6.38 9.77 -11.01
CA GLU A 285 -7.17 8.93 -11.91
C GLU A 285 -7.73 7.68 -11.20
N MET A 286 -6.95 7.08 -10.30
CA MET A 286 -7.43 5.95 -9.50
C MET A 286 -8.52 6.40 -8.52
N LEU A 287 -8.33 7.49 -7.80
CA LEU A 287 -9.34 8.04 -6.91
C LEU A 287 -10.63 8.35 -7.65
N ALA A 288 -10.57 9.01 -8.80
CA ALA A 288 -11.74 9.28 -9.64
C ALA A 288 -12.45 7.99 -10.07
N SER A 289 -11.69 6.93 -10.36
CA SER A 289 -12.26 5.62 -10.70
C SER A 289 -12.98 4.95 -9.52
N MET A 290 -12.70 5.35 -8.27
CA MET A 290 -13.28 4.81 -7.05
C MET A 290 -14.52 5.58 -6.55
N GLU A 291 -14.82 6.77 -7.08
CA GLU A 291 -15.88 7.67 -6.59
C GLU A 291 -17.30 7.05 -6.63
N ASN A 292 -17.55 6.11 -7.54
CA ASN A 292 -18.89 5.54 -7.75
C ASN A 292 -19.14 4.25 -6.94
N TYR A 293 -18.34 3.99 -5.94
CA TYR A 293 -18.55 2.83 -5.07
C TYR A 293 -19.75 3.06 -4.13
N ASN A 294 -20.79 2.26 -4.30
CA ASN A 294 -21.97 2.24 -3.42
C ASN A 294 -21.83 1.05 -2.44
N ARG A 295 -21.68 1.33 -1.16
CA ARG A 295 -21.60 0.32 -0.07
C ARG A 295 -22.92 -0.42 0.13
#